data_ddc832083479e902994029b833f16785
#
_entry.id   ddc832083479e902994029b833f16785
#
_cell.length_a   1.000
_cell.length_b   1.000
_cell.length_c   1.000
_cell.angle_alpha   90.00
_cell.angle_beta   90.00
_cell.angle_gamma   90.00
#
_symmetry.space_group_name_H-M   'P 1'
#
loop_
_entity.id
_entity.type
_entity.pdbx_description
1 polymer ?
#
loop_
_entity_poly.entity_id
_entity_poly.type
_entity_poly.pdbx_seq_one_letter_code
_entity_poly.pdbx_strand_id
1 'polypeptide(L)'
;MKAILIINPKSGKIKRKMPPILKWTFKKLEKSVAAVSTPKTTAAEIIIEVRKSCVKENIILDIEYTKHPMHAMELAKGAKNKYDMVIVAGGDGTVNEVINGIIDSKIILAIIPFGSTNVLALELGIPFNAKEASELILHGKKLRIDLGYAKTKEEARYFSMMVEVGFVPKLIEGVNLKVRKRWGNLSYFLSGIRQIITYRWYNIHVEHKSRSVGYLVIVSNSKDYAGEYQIAEKASATDGLLDLVVINRKGLGGIIKFLSSVLIGKSNTFLRGEYYQIKEAHIFCRHKMLVQVDGELLGTAPVDVKVAPKALTVMVKR
;
A
#
# COMPACT_ATOMS: atom_id res chain seq x y z
N MET A 1 10.15 -25.67 -12.72
CA MET A 1 9.99 -24.24 -12.43
C MET A 1 10.93 -23.86 -11.30
N LYS A 2 11.53 -22.66 -11.34
CA LYS A 2 12.43 -22.18 -10.29
C LYS A 2 11.83 -20.97 -9.59
N ALA A 3 11.80 -20.97 -8.24
CA ALA A 3 11.25 -19.89 -7.44
C ALA A 3 12.26 -19.38 -6.41
N ILE A 4 12.14 -18.11 -6.04
CA ILE A 4 12.83 -17.52 -4.91
C ILE A 4 11.81 -17.00 -3.88
N LEU A 5 12.01 -17.35 -2.61
CA LEU A 5 11.25 -16.81 -1.48
C LEU A 5 12.03 -15.68 -0.83
N ILE A 6 11.50 -14.47 -0.91
CA ILE A 6 12.06 -13.27 -0.26
C ILE A 6 11.27 -13.00 1.02
N ILE A 7 11.94 -13.05 2.17
CA ILE A 7 11.31 -12.90 3.49
C ILE A 7 11.83 -11.64 4.18
N ASN A 8 10.90 -10.82 4.69
CA ASN A 8 11.24 -9.75 5.61
C ASN A 8 11.01 -10.21 7.08
N PRO A 9 12.07 -10.59 7.81
CA PRO A 9 11.94 -11.15 9.16
C PRO A 9 11.48 -10.12 10.21
N LYS A 10 11.46 -8.83 9.86
CA LYS A 10 10.99 -7.73 10.72
C LYS A 10 9.51 -7.44 10.54
N SER A 11 8.86 -7.98 9.50
CA SER A 11 7.43 -7.85 9.28
C SER A 11 6.63 -8.53 10.40
N GLY A 12 5.41 -8.05 10.67
CA GLY A 12 4.52 -8.63 11.70
C GLY A 12 4.92 -8.36 13.17
N LYS A 13 6.12 -7.87 13.46
CA LYS A 13 6.58 -7.63 14.85
C LYS A 13 6.06 -6.33 15.47
N ILE A 14 5.45 -5.44 14.69
CA ILE A 14 4.94 -4.17 15.19
C ILE A 14 3.52 -4.40 15.72
N LYS A 15 3.39 -4.71 17.02
CA LYS A 15 2.09 -4.60 17.72
C LYS A 15 1.67 -3.12 17.70
N ARG A 16 0.72 -2.75 16.86
CA ARG A 16 0.04 -1.45 16.96
C ARG A 16 -0.78 -1.44 18.24
N LYS A 17 -0.23 -0.93 19.34
CA LYS A 17 -1.01 -0.57 20.53
C LYS A 17 -1.73 0.75 20.21
N MET A 18 -3.03 0.67 19.97
CA MET A 18 -3.87 1.86 19.83
C MET A 18 -3.94 2.62 21.17
N PRO A 19 -3.84 3.96 21.20
CA PRO A 19 -4.00 4.73 22.42
C PRO A 19 -5.35 4.45 23.08
N PRO A 20 -5.44 4.42 24.42
CA PRO A 20 -6.69 4.10 25.13
C PRO A 20 -7.88 4.99 24.74
N ILE A 21 -7.62 6.27 24.45
CA ILE A 21 -8.65 7.23 24.06
C ILE A 21 -9.23 6.95 22.67
N LEU A 22 -8.40 6.44 21.75
CA LEU A 22 -8.85 5.96 20.44
C LEU A 22 -9.56 4.59 20.54
N LYS A 23 -9.21 3.77 21.54
CA LYS A 23 -9.89 2.48 21.76
C LYS A 23 -11.37 2.63 22.01
N TRP A 24 -11.80 3.65 22.75
CA TRP A 24 -13.21 3.87 23.02
C TRP A 24 -13.98 4.34 21.79
N THR A 25 -13.41 5.29 21.04
CA THR A 25 -13.99 5.83 19.80
C THR A 25 -13.99 4.78 18.67
N PHE A 26 -13.06 3.84 18.72
CA PHE A 26 -12.80 2.85 17.67
C PHE A 26 -13.02 1.40 18.13
N LYS A 27 -13.85 1.16 19.16
CA LYS A 27 -14.17 -0.20 19.62
C LYS A 27 -14.80 -1.08 18.52
N LYS A 28 -15.49 -0.45 17.57
CA LYS A 28 -16.00 -1.09 16.35
C LYS A 28 -14.88 -1.41 15.36
N LEU A 29 -13.84 -0.53 15.31
CA LEU A 29 -12.61 -0.71 14.54
C LEU A 29 -11.73 -1.84 15.06
N GLU A 30 -11.62 -2.01 16.38
CA GLU A 30 -10.81 -3.10 16.96
C GLU A 30 -11.32 -4.48 16.52
N LYS A 31 -12.64 -4.64 16.31
CA LYS A 31 -13.20 -5.89 15.76
C LYS A 31 -12.81 -6.11 14.31
N SER A 32 -12.83 -5.07 13.45
CA SER A 32 -12.43 -5.17 12.04
C SER A 32 -10.92 -5.35 11.89
N VAL A 33 -10.11 -4.54 12.61
CA VAL A 33 -8.64 -4.66 12.60
C VAL A 33 -8.17 -5.97 13.27
N ALA A 34 -8.89 -6.48 14.26
CA ALA A 34 -8.59 -7.77 14.87
C ALA A 34 -8.97 -8.95 13.97
N ALA A 35 -9.97 -8.79 13.09
CA ALA A 35 -10.33 -9.81 12.10
C ALA A 35 -9.28 -9.95 11.00
N VAL A 36 -8.52 -8.89 10.73
CA VAL A 36 -7.40 -8.84 9.76
C VAL A 36 -6.04 -9.11 10.44
N SER A 37 -6.01 -9.29 11.78
CA SER A 37 -4.75 -9.65 12.43
C SER A 37 -4.27 -10.99 11.89
N THR A 38 -3.18 -10.96 11.12
CA THR A 38 -2.46 -12.18 10.73
C THR A 38 -2.26 -13.05 11.97
N PRO A 39 -2.57 -14.36 11.90
CA PRO A 39 -2.18 -15.28 12.96
C PRO A 39 -0.71 -15.05 13.30
N LYS A 40 -0.28 -15.37 14.51
CA LYS A 40 1.12 -15.23 14.96
C LYS A 40 2.05 -16.17 14.17
N THR A 41 2.05 -16.01 12.84
CA THR A 41 2.85 -16.81 11.92
C THR A 41 4.31 -16.38 12.06
N THR A 42 5.21 -17.31 12.15
CA THR A 42 6.65 -17.06 12.18
C THR A 42 7.26 -17.23 10.78
N ALA A 43 8.42 -16.63 10.55
CA ALA A 43 9.15 -16.84 9.30
C ALA A 43 9.46 -18.34 9.05
N ALA A 44 9.70 -19.11 10.13
CA ALA A 44 9.97 -20.55 10.05
C ALA A 44 8.73 -21.31 9.54
N GLU A 45 7.54 -21.00 10.06
CA GLU A 45 6.30 -21.60 9.60
C GLU A 45 6.02 -21.28 8.12
N ILE A 46 6.26 -20.04 7.70
CA ILE A 46 6.13 -19.64 6.29
C ILE A 46 7.05 -20.50 5.41
N ILE A 47 8.32 -20.63 5.79
CA ILE A 47 9.28 -21.45 5.03
C ILE A 47 8.80 -22.90 4.92
N ILE A 48 8.31 -23.47 6.02
CA ILE A 48 7.82 -24.86 6.02
C ILE A 48 6.66 -25.02 5.04
N GLU A 49 5.66 -24.14 5.10
CA GLU A 49 4.48 -24.25 4.24
C GLU A 49 4.82 -23.98 2.76
N VAL A 50 5.64 -22.98 2.47
CA VAL A 50 6.09 -22.71 1.09
C VAL A 50 6.92 -23.88 0.54
N ARG A 51 7.83 -24.46 1.34
CA ARG A 51 8.60 -25.64 0.92
C ARG A 51 7.71 -26.84 0.61
N LYS A 52 6.71 -27.12 1.47
CA LYS A 52 5.76 -28.20 1.23
C LYS A 52 5.05 -28.02 -0.12
N SER A 53 4.60 -26.80 -0.40
CA SER A 53 3.96 -26.47 -1.66
C SER A 53 4.92 -26.64 -2.85
N CYS A 54 6.13 -26.10 -2.75
CA CYS A 54 7.13 -26.21 -3.83
C CYS A 54 7.52 -27.66 -4.13
N VAL A 55 7.70 -28.50 -3.10
CA VAL A 55 8.05 -29.93 -3.26
C VAL A 55 6.94 -30.67 -4.03
N LYS A 56 5.67 -30.43 -3.74
CA LYS A 56 4.53 -31.06 -4.42
C LYS A 56 4.48 -30.76 -5.93
N GLU A 57 4.94 -29.58 -6.35
CA GLU A 57 4.97 -29.14 -7.75
C GLU A 57 6.36 -29.26 -8.40
N ASN A 58 7.31 -29.94 -7.77
CA ASN A 58 8.70 -30.04 -8.26
C ASN A 58 9.31 -28.65 -8.58
N ILE A 59 9.05 -27.65 -7.72
CA ILE A 59 9.61 -26.31 -7.82
C ILE A 59 10.92 -26.25 -7.04
N ILE A 60 12.01 -25.86 -7.69
CA ILE A 60 13.29 -25.58 -7.03
C ILE A 60 13.15 -24.24 -6.30
N LEU A 61 13.37 -24.22 -4.98
CA LEU A 61 13.17 -23.07 -4.12
C LEU A 61 14.47 -22.58 -3.50
N ASP A 62 14.86 -21.36 -3.83
CA ASP A 62 15.87 -20.60 -3.10
C ASP A 62 15.21 -19.66 -2.07
N ILE A 63 15.88 -19.35 -0.96
CA ILE A 63 15.34 -18.54 0.12
C ILE A 63 16.31 -17.42 0.47
N GLU A 64 15.82 -16.18 0.49
CA GLU A 64 16.60 -15.00 0.84
C GLU A 64 15.87 -14.14 1.88
N TYR A 65 16.66 -13.54 2.78
CA TYR A 65 16.15 -12.64 3.81
C TYR A 65 16.52 -11.19 3.51
N THR A 66 15.56 -10.28 3.70
CA THR A 66 15.88 -8.86 3.61
C THR A 66 16.73 -8.42 4.82
N LYS A 67 17.72 -7.56 4.57
CA LYS A 67 18.68 -7.09 5.60
C LYS A 67 18.47 -5.60 5.93
N HIS A 68 18.08 -4.80 4.94
CA HIS A 68 17.89 -3.35 5.02
C HIS A 68 16.72 -2.89 4.15
N PRO A 69 16.26 -1.62 4.27
CA PRO A 69 15.29 -1.04 3.34
C PRO A 69 15.76 -1.15 1.89
N MET A 70 14.86 -1.34 0.97
CA MET A 70 15.08 -1.55 -0.48
C MET A 70 15.78 -2.87 -0.85
N HIS A 71 16.18 -3.71 0.11
CA HIS A 71 16.86 -4.98 -0.18
C HIS A 71 15.95 -5.99 -0.90
N ALA A 72 14.63 -5.97 -0.61
CA ALA A 72 13.69 -6.83 -1.34
C ALA A 72 13.63 -6.46 -2.84
N MET A 73 13.75 -5.18 -3.18
CA MET A 73 13.86 -4.73 -4.58
C MET A 73 15.15 -5.23 -5.23
N GLU A 74 16.26 -5.14 -4.54
CA GLU A 74 17.56 -5.61 -5.04
C GLU A 74 17.54 -7.12 -5.34
N LEU A 75 17.04 -7.92 -4.38
CA LEU A 75 16.87 -9.36 -4.54
C LEU A 75 15.93 -9.70 -5.71
N ALA A 76 14.81 -8.98 -5.81
CA ALA A 76 13.84 -9.16 -6.87
C ALA A 76 14.40 -8.78 -8.26
N LYS A 77 15.20 -7.71 -8.35
CA LYS A 77 15.95 -7.37 -9.58
C LYS A 77 16.91 -8.49 -9.99
N GLY A 78 17.64 -9.05 -9.02
CA GLY A 78 18.54 -10.16 -9.23
C GLY A 78 17.85 -11.48 -9.60
N ALA A 79 16.53 -11.58 -9.38
CA ALA A 79 15.72 -12.73 -9.75
C ALA A 79 15.35 -12.77 -11.25
N LYS A 80 15.39 -11.63 -11.95
CA LYS A 80 15.08 -11.55 -13.39
C LYS A 80 15.98 -12.51 -14.18
N ASN A 81 15.39 -13.22 -15.13
CA ASN A 81 16.05 -14.23 -15.98
C ASN A 81 16.62 -15.45 -15.24
N LYS A 82 16.41 -15.58 -13.94
CA LYS A 82 16.88 -16.73 -13.13
C LYS A 82 15.76 -17.54 -12.54
N TYR A 83 14.61 -16.91 -12.28
CA TYR A 83 13.46 -17.51 -11.63
C TYR A 83 12.18 -17.25 -12.43
N ASP A 84 11.28 -18.23 -12.36
CA ASP A 84 9.94 -18.14 -12.96
C ASP A 84 8.95 -17.46 -12.01
N MET A 85 9.23 -17.54 -10.69
CA MET A 85 8.36 -17.03 -9.64
C MET A 85 9.17 -16.37 -8.53
N VAL A 86 8.66 -15.24 -8.02
CA VAL A 86 9.08 -14.64 -6.77
C VAL A 86 7.94 -14.80 -5.77
N ILE A 87 8.24 -15.44 -4.65
CA ILE A 87 7.35 -15.56 -3.51
C ILE A 87 7.80 -14.51 -2.48
N VAL A 88 6.93 -13.60 -2.08
CA VAL A 88 7.28 -12.57 -1.10
C VAL A 88 6.52 -12.79 0.20
N ALA A 89 7.25 -12.92 1.31
CA ALA A 89 6.69 -12.95 2.65
C ALA A 89 7.03 -11.64 3.37
N GLY A 90 6.07 -10.72 3.41
CA GLY A 90 6.28 -9.37 3.95
C GLY A 90 4.99 -8.58 4.09
N GLY A 91 5.11 -7.33 4.52
CA GLY A 91 4.03 -6.35 4.49
C GLY A 91 4.05 -5.55 3.17
N ASP A 92 3.12 -4.58 3.08
CA ASP A 92 2.89 -3.79 1.86
C ASP A 92 4.16 -3.16 1.27
N GLY A 93 5.01 -2.56 2.11
CA GLY A 93 6.29 -1.98 1.64
C GLY A 93 7.22 -3.03 1.03
N THR A 94 7.36 -4.23 1.64
CA THR A 94 8.20 -5.30 1.09
C THR A 94 7.63 -5.84 -0.22
N VAL A 95 6.30 -5.94 -0.31
CA VAL A 95 5.60 -6.34 -1.55
C VAL A 95 5.83 -5.30 -2.64
N ASN A 96 5.71 -3.99 -2.32
CA ASN A 96 5.98 -2.91 -3.28
C ASN A 96 7.44 -2.90 -3.75
N GLU A 97 8.42 -3.11 -2.86
CA GLU A 97 9.84 -3.26 -3.23
C GLU A 97 10.01 -4.40 -4.24
N VAL A 98 9.41 -5.58 -3.99
CA VAL A 98 9.48 -6.74 -4.91
C VAL A 98 8.82 -6.42 -6.25
N ILE A 99 7.63 -5.81 -6.25
CA ILE A 99 6.94 -5.38 -7.48
C ILE A 99 7.87 -4.52 -8.34
N ASN A 100 8.47 -3.49 -7.76
CA ASN A 100 9.39 -2.60 -8.46
C ASN A 100 10.70 -3.29 -8.89
N GLY A 101 11.05 -4.40 -8.25
CA GLY A 101 12.17 -5.23 -8.65
C GLY A 101 11.88 -6.11 -9.87
N ILE A 102 10.67 -6.69 -9.98
CA ILE A 102 10.32 -7.65 -11.05
C ILE A 102 9.54 -7.02 -12.21
N ILE A 103 9.15 -5.76 -12.11
CA ILE A 103 8.45 -5.08 -13.21
C ILE A 103 9.25 -5.24 -14.52
N ASP A 104 8.54 -5.29 -15.66
CA ASP A 104 9.09 -5.55 -16.98
C ASP A 104 9.73 -6.94 -17.13
N SER A 105 9.29 -7.91 -16.34
CA SER A 105 9.67 -9.31 -16.45
C SER A 105 8.44 -10.22 -16.62
N LYS A 106 8.69 -11.51 -16.92
CA LYS A 106 7.64 -12.54 -16.98
C LYS A 106 7.46 -13.27 -15.65
N ILE A 107 8.12 -12.81 -14.59
CA ILE A 107 8.09 -13.44 -13.26
C ILE A 107 6.67 -13.36 -12.70
N ILE A 108 6.22 -14.45 -12.12
CA ILE A 108 4.95 -14.53 -11.40
C ILE A 108 5.20 -14.16 -9.95
N LEU A 109 4.39 -13.23 -9.41
CA LEU A 109 4.42 -12.88 -7.99
C LEU A 109 3.45 -13.77 -7.21
N ALA A 110 3.94 -14.41 -6.14
CA ALA A 110 3.11 -15.03 -5.11
C ALA A 110 3.31 -14.29 -3.78
N ILE A 111 2.22 -13.92 -3.10
CA ILE A 111 2.27 -13.13 -1.87
C ILE A 111 1.87 -14.00 -0.68
N ILE A 112 2.72 -14.02 0.34
CA ILE A 112 2.42 -14.55 1.67
C ILE A 112 2.29 -13.35 2.61
N PRO A 113 1.06 -12.97 2.99
CA PRO A 113 0.83 -11.80 3.83
C PRO A 113 1.50 -11.97 5.21
N PHE A 114 2.48 -11.10 5.50
CA PHE A 114 3.26 -11.17 6.76
C PHE A 114 3.44 -9.79 7.39
N GLY A 115 2.67 -8.81 6.96
CA GLY A 115 2.61 -7.45 7.50
C GLY A 115 1.41 -7.23 8.42
N SER A 116 1.19 -5.98 8.78
CA SER A 116 0.09 -5.56 9.66
C SER A 116 -1.19 -5.16 8.90
N THR A 117 -1.10 -4.78 7.64
CA THR A 117 -2.22 -4.32 6.79
C THR A 117 -2.42 -5.23 5.60
N ASN A 118 -1.39 -5.47 4.80
CA ASN A 118 -1.39 -6.34 3.63
C ASN A 118 -2.53 -6.00 2.64
N VAL A 119 -2.63 -4.71 2.29
CA VAL A 119 -3.74 -4.16 1.51
C VAL A 119 -3.87 -4.81 0.14
N LEU A 120 -2.74 -5.01 -0.57
CA LEU A 120 -2.78 -5.69 -1.88
C LEU A 120 -3.26 -7.15 -1.75
N ALA A 121 -2.88 -7.84 -0.69
CA ALA A 121 -3.34 -9.20 -0.46
C ALA A 121 -4.85 -9.23 -0.17
N LEU A 122 -5.37 -8.25 0.58
CA LEU A 122 -6.79 -8.08 0.85
C LEU A 122 -7.56 -7.82 -0.44
N GLU A 123 -7.13 -6.86 -1.25
CA GLU A 123 -7.72 -6.50 -2.55
C GLU A 123 -7.82 -7.71 -3.50
N LEU A 124 -6.79 -8.56 -3.51
CA LEU A 124 -6.71 -9.74 -4.38
C LEU A 124 -7.32 -11.01 -3.79
N GLY A 125 -7.92 -10.93 -2.59
CA GLY A 125 -8.51 -12.07 -1.89
C GLY A 125 -7.49 -13.16 -1.52
N ILE A 126 -6.23 -12.77 -1.28
CA ILE A 126 -5.17 -13.70 -0.86
C ILE A 126 -5.35 -14.01 0.63
N PRO A 127 -5.39 -15.29 1.03
CA PRO A 127 -5.55 -15.68 2.42
C PRO A 127 -4.44 -15.15 3.33
N PHE A 128 -4.80 -14.74 4.55
CA PHE A 128 -3.84 -14.27 5.55
C PHE A 128 -3.15 -15.41 6.31
N ASN A 129 -3.64 -16.61 6.19
CA ASN A 129 -3.02 -17.82 6.74
C ASN A 129 -1.89 -18.27 5.81
N ALA A 130 -0.69 -18.48 6.35
CA ALA A 130 0.49 -18.86 5.56
C ALA A 130 0.32 -20.17 4.79
N LYS A 131 -0.37 -21.16 5.38
CA LYS A 131 -0.65 -22.44 4.72
C LYS A 131 -1.55 -22.22 3.49
N GLU A 132 -2.70 -21.56 3.69
CA GLU A 132 -3.65 -21.30 2.60
C GLU A 132 -3.05 -20.40 1.51
N ALA A 133 -2.26 -19.37 1.89
CA ALA A 133 -1.56 -18.52 0.94
C ALA A 133 -0.50 -19.31 0.15
N SER A 134 0.21 -20.24 0.80
CA SER A 134 1.18 -21.11 0.11
C SER A 134 0.50 -22.11 -0.84
N GLU A 135 -0.72 -22.54 -0.54
CA GLU A 135 -1.50 -23.40 -1.43
C GLU A 135 -1.87 -22.72 -2.76
N LEU A 136 -1.88 -21.37 -2.82
CA LEU A 136 -2.06 -20.66 -4.08
C LEU A 136 -0.92 -20.90 -5.08
N ILE A 137 0.29 -21.24 -4.60
CA ILE A 137 1.42 -21.63 -5.46
C ILE A 137 1.07 -22.88 -6.24
N LEU A 138 0.26 -23.79 -5.65
CA LEU A 138 -0.17 -25.06 -6.26
C LEU A 138 -1.43 -24.88 -7.09
N HIS A 139 -2.45 -24.29 -6.49
CA HIS A 139 -3.83 -24.36 -6.98
C HIS A 139 -4.41 -23.01 -7.38
N GLY A 140 -3.63 -21.94 -7.24
CA GLY A 140 -4.03 -20.59 -7.65
C GLY A 140 -4.17 -20.45 -9.16
N LYS A 141 -4.80 -19.35 -9.56
CA LYS A 141 -4.79 -18.88 -10.96
C LYS A 141 -3.87 -17.67 -11.11
N LYS A 142 -3.33 -17.51 -12.29
CA LYS A 142 -2.56 -16.33 -12.68
C LYS A 142 -3.52 -15.20 -13.05
N LEU A 143 -3.42 -14.08 -12.36
CA LEU A 143 -4.16 -12.87 -12.67
C LEU A 143 -3.16 -11.78 -13.09
N ARG A 144 -3.42 -11.13 -14.23
CA ARG A 144 -2.66 -9.94 -14.63
C ARG A 144 -3.36 -8.72 -14.04
N ILE A 145 -2.63 -8.00 -13.19
CA ILE A 145 -3.14 -6.79 -12.55
C ILE A 145 -2.50 -5.54 -13.12
N ASP A 146 -3.23 -4.46 -13.01
CA ASP A 146 -2.77 -3.12 -13.31
C ASP A 146 -1.93 -2.59 -12.15
N LEU A 147 -1.01 -1.71 -12.43
CA LEU A 147 -0.28 -0.93 -11.45
C LEU A 147 -0.42 0.55 -11.78
N GLY A 148 -0.27 1.39 -10.79
CA GLY A 148 -0.03 2.79 -11.04
C GLY A 148 1.48 3.04 -11.17
N TYR A 149 1.86 4.06 -11.92
CA TYR A 149 3.22 4.57 -12.04
C TYR A 149 3.24 6.04 -11.70
N ALA A 150 4.05 6.43 -10.74
CA ALA A 150 4.23 7.82 -10.31
C ALA A 150 5.66 8.27 -10.55
N LYS A 151 5.82 9.49 -11.09
CA LYS A 151 7.13 10.08 -11.38
C LYS A 151 7.19 11.52 -10.89
N THR A 152 8.09 11.80 -9.96
CA THR A 152 8.50 13.14 -9.53
C THR A 152 9.80 13.55 -10.25
N LYS A 153 10.37 14.70 -9.90
CA LYS A 153 11.71 15.06 -10.35
C LYS A 153 12.80 14.24 -9.68
N GLU A 154 12.54 13.76 -8.46
CA GLU A 154 13.49 13.03 -7.63
C GLU A 154 13.49 11.53 -7.92
N GLU A 155 12.32 10.91 -8.06
CA GLU A 155 12.18 9.47 -8.16
C GLU A 155 10.96 9.06 -9.00
N ALA A 156 10.98 7.83 -9.49
CA ALA A 156 9.83 7.20 -10.14
C ALA A 156 9.60 5.80 -9.56
N ARG A 157 8.32 5.43 -9.34
CA ARG A 157 7.96 4.17 -8.70
C ARG A 157 6.61 3.66 -9.19
N TYR A 158 6.51 2.34 -9.34
CA TYR A 158 5.22 1.67 -9.49
C TYR A 158 4.55 1.50 -8.14
N PHE A 159 3.23 1.60 -8.13
CA PHE A 159 2.42 1.40 -6.94
C PHE A 159 1.25 0.47 -7.20
N SER A 160 0.91 -0.29 -6.18
CA SER A 160 -0.22 -1.21 -6.22
C SER A 160 -1.47 -0.65 -5.53
N MET A 161 -1.29 0.31 -4.64
CA MET A 161 -2.37 0.90 -3.87
C MET A 161 -2.67 2.33 -4.29
N MET A 162 -1.82 3.31 -3.92
CA MET A 162 -2.13 4.72 -4.17
C MET A 162 -0.96 5.67 -4.13
N VAL A 163 -1.17 6.83 -4.75
CA VAL A 163 -0.36 8.05 -4.60
C VAL A 163 -1.18 9.09 -3.88
N GLU A 164 -0.55 9.82 -2.96
CA GLU A 164 -1.17 10.95 -2.28
C GLU A 164 -0.29 12.20 -2.34
N VAL A 165 -0.94 13.34 -2.55
CA VAL A 165 -0.32 14.66 -2.54
C VAL A 165 -1.10 15.57 -1.59
N GLY A 166 -0.41 16.18 -0.63
CA GLY A 166 -1.03 17.11 0.31
C GLY A 166 -0.70 16.84 1.77
N PHE A 167 -1.72 16.82 2.60
CA PHE A 167 -1.58 16.74 4.06
C PHE A 167 -1.05 15.37 4.56
N VAL A 168 -1.52 14.26 3.99
CA VAL A 168 -1.19 12.91 4.49
C VAL A 168 0.31 12.59 4.38
N PRO A 169 1.01 12.87 3.27
CA PRO A 169 2.46 12.73 3.19
C PRO A 169 3.21 13.52 4.27
N LYS A 170 2.70 14.68 4.67
CA LYS A 170 3.30 15.48 5.75
C LYS A 170 3.19 14.81 7.10
N LEU A 171 2.10 14.08 7.37
CA LEU A 171 1.98 13.27 8.58
C LEU A 171 3.01 12.14 8.61
N ILE A 172 3.28 11.51 7.47
CA ILE A 172 4.28 10.44 7.35
C ILE A 172 5.68 10.99 7.62
N GLU A 173 6.04 12.14 7.05
CA GLU A 173 7.33 12.82 7.29
C GLU A 173 7.53 13.15 8.78
N GLY A 174 6.47 13.63 9.45
CA GLY A 174 6.52 14.05 10.86
C GLY A 174 6.68 12.90 11.87
N VAL A 175 6.64 11.65 11.42
CA VAL A 175 6.81 10.46 12.25
C VAL A 175 8.27 10.24 12.64
N ASN A 176 8.74 10.98 13.64
CA ASN A 176 10.07 10.79 14.17
C ASN A 176 10.15 9.52 15.03
N LEU A 177 10.78 8.48 14.50
CA LEU A 177 10.98 7.18 15.16
C LEU A 177 11.69 7.28 16.54
N LYS A 178 12.49 8.33 16.79
CA LYS A 178 13.19 8.56 18.07
C LYS A 178 12.24 9.06 19.16
N VAL A 179 11.29 9.92 18.83
CA VAL A 179 10.26 10.43 19.77
C VAL A 179 9.28 9.32 20.16
N ARG A 180 8.97 8.42 19.23
CA ARG A 180 8.13 7.24 19.46
C ARG A 180 8.68 6.30 20.54
N LYS A 181 10.00 6.15 20.65
CA LYS A 181 10.63 5.29 21.66
C LYS A 181 10.52 5.86 23.08
N ARG A 182 10.45 7.17 23.25
CA ARG A 182 10.55 7.81 24.57
C ARG A 182 9.19 8.18 25.23
N TRP A 183 8.19 8.56 24.44
CA TRP A 183 6.91 9.11 24.92
C TRP A 183 5.67 8.30 24.50
N GLY A 184 5.86 7.17 23.83
CA GLY A 184 4.77 6.28 23.42
C GLY A 184 3.75 6.92 22.47
N ASN A 185 2.54 6.34 22.46
CA ASN A 185 1.49 6.70 21.51
C ASN A 185 0.86 8.09 21.73
N LEU A 186 0.98 8.69 22.93
CA LEU A 186 0.38 9.99 23.25
C LEU A 186 1.12 11.14 22.54
N SER A 187 2.46 11.08 22.51
CA SER A 187 3.25 12.09 21.79
C SER A 187 3.00 12.06 20.28
N TYR A 188 2.71 10.89 19.76
CA TYR A 188 2.35 10.69 18.37
C TYR A 188 1.02 11.36 18.00
N PHE A 189 0.03 11.18 18.87
CA PHE A 189 -1.28 11.80 18.71
C PHE A 189 -1.20 13.33 18.82
N LEU A 190 -0.50 13.84 19.82
CA LEU A 190 -0.30 15.29 20.00
C LEU A 190 0.52 15.92 18.86
N SER A 191 1.55 15.22 18.36
CA SER A 191 2.32 15.68 17.20
C SER A 191 1.47 15.72 15.95
N GLY A 192 0.62 14.72 15.74
CA GLY A 192 -0.33 14.68 14.63
C GLY A 192 -1.34 15.84 14.69
N ILE A 193 -1.96 16.07 15.84
CA ILE A 193 -2.89 17.22 16.04
C ILE A 193 -2.17 18.54 15.79
N ARG A 194 -0.98 18.74 16.34
CA ARG A 194 -0.19 19.96 16.12
C ARG A 194 0.13 20.16 14.64
N GLN A 195 0.53 19.11 13.95
CA GLN A 195 0.79 19.18 12.50
C GLN A 195 -0.47 19.54 11.71
N ILE A 196 -1.63 18.98 12.09
CA ILE A 196 -2.92 19.32 11.46
C ILE A 196 -3.25 20.79 11.64
N ILE A 197 -3.09 21.33 12.86
CA ILE A 197 -3.43 22.72 13.19
C ILE A 197 -2.47 23.70 12.51
N THR A 198 -1.19 23.35 12.41
CA THR A 198 -0.15 24.22 11.82
C THR A 198 0.04 24.01 10.32
N TYR A 199 -0.67 23.05 9.70
CA TYR A 199 -0.55 22.78 8.29
C TYR A 199 -1.04 23.95 7.44
N ARG A 200 -0.19 24.39 6.52
CA ARG A 200 -0.55 25.41 5.54
C ARG A 200 -1.25 24.76 4.34
N TRP A 201 -2.50 25.09 4.14
CA TRP A 201 -3.34 24.56 3.07
C TRP A 201 -3.08 25.29 1.76
N TYR A 202 -2.46 24.60 0.83
CA TYR A 202 -2.18 25.12 -0.50
C TYR A 202 -3.07 24.43 -1.54
N ASN A 203 -3.44 25.16 -2.59
CA ASN A 203 -4.15 24.63 -3.73
C ASN A 203 -3.24 23.66 -4.49
N ILE A 204 -3.69 22.43 -4.63
CA ILE A 204 -3.09 21.40 -5.47
C ILE A 204 -3.92 21.35 -6.74
N HIS A 205 -3.28 21.53 -7.87
CA HIS A 205 -3.88 21.50 -9.19
C HIS A 205 -3.68 20.12 -9.79
N VAL A 206 -4.72 19.61 -10.41
CA VAL A 206 -4.72 18.31 -11.11
C VAL A 206 -5.18 18.54 -12.53
N GLU A 207 -4.32 18.21 -13.48
CA GLU A 207 -4.66 18.16 -14.89
C GLU A 207 -4.85 16.69 -15.31
N HIS A 208 -6.05 16.38 -15.78
CA HIS A 208 -6.44 15.13 -16.39
C HIS A 208 -7.28 15.47 -17.64
N LYS A 209 -8.29 14.71 -18.02
CA LYS A 209 -9.21 15.13 -19.10
C LYS A 209 -9.89 16.48 -18.84
N SER A 210 -9.95 16.88 -17.58
CA SER A 210 -10.41 18.19 -17.12
C SER A 210 -9.41 18.75 -16.10
N ARG A 211 -9.77 19.85 -15.41
CA ARG A 211 -8.96 20.45 -14.36
C ARG A 211 -9.70 20.41 -13.04
N SER A 212 -8.99 20.03 -11.99
CA SER A 212 -9.50 20.00 -10.62
C SER A 212 -8.55 20.75 -9.69
N VAL A 213 -9.09 21.27 -8.58
CA VAL A 213 -8.29 21.93 -7.53
C VAL A 213 -8.76 21.45 -6.17
N GLY A 214 -7.81 21.02 -5.34
CA GLY A 214 -8.10 20.55 -4.00
C GLY A 214 -6.96 20.81 -3.01
N TYR A 215 -7.10 20.26 -1.84
CA TYR A 215 -6.12 20.36 -0.73
C TYR A 215 -5.53 19.00 -0.34
N LEU A 216 -6.14 17.93 -0.80
CA LEU A 216 -5.63 16.58 -0.75
C LEU A 216 -6.06 15.89 -2.05
N VAL A 217 -5.11 15.28 -2.72
CA VAL A 217 -5.31 14.53 -3.96
C VAL A 217 -4.83 13.11 -3.74
N ILE A 218 -5.68 12.15 -4.07
CA ILE A 218 -5.40 10.72 -3.99
C ILE A 218 -5.66 10.11 -5.36
N VAL A 219 -4.70 9.36 -5.88
CA VAL A 219 -4.87 8.55 -7.09
C VAL A 219 -4.68 7.09 -6.68
N SER A 220 -5.76 6.34 -6.74
CA SER A 220 -5.82 4.97 -6.21
C SER A 220 -5.97 3.93 -7.31
N ASN A 221 -5.33 2.77 -7.11
CA ASN A 221 -5.49 1.55 -7.89
C ASN A 221 -6.21 0.44 -7.07
N SER A 222 -6.54 0.73 -5.80
CA SER A 222 -7.20 -0.17 -4.86
C SER A 222 -8.38 0.52 -4.20
N LYS A 223 -9.42 -0.25 -3.86
CA LYS A 223 -10.57 0.26 -3.09
C LYS A 223 -10.18 0.65 -1.69
N ASP A 224 -9.30 -0.17 -1.10
CA ASP A 224 -9.01 -0.12 0.33
C ASP A 224 -7.92 0.91 0.67
N TYR A 225 -8.20 1.68 1.72
CA TYR A 225 -7.34 2.68 2.31
C TYR A 225 -6.96 2.25 3.72
N ALA A 226 -5.68 2.05 3.99
CA ALA A 226 -5.16 1.69 5.32
C ALA A 226 -5.84 0.46 5.98
N GLY A 227 -6.26 -0.52 5.21
CA GLY A 227 -6.97 -1.73 5.63
C GLY A 227 -8.35 -1.81 4.99
N GLU A 228 -9.40 -2.02 5.78
CA GLU A 228 -10.79 -2.20 5.28
C GLU A 228 -11.54 -0.89 4.96
N TYR A 229 -10.85 0.26 4.97
CA TYR A 229 -11.47 1.55 4.70
C TYR A 229 -11.45 1.84 3.21
N GLN A 230 -12.62 2.14 2.63
CA GLN A 230 -12.75 2.43 1.22
C GLN A 230 -12.73 3.93 0.95
N ILE A 231 -11.85 4.36 0.04
CA ILE A 231 -11.76 5.74 -0.43
C ILE A 231 -12.08 5.86 -1.92
N ALA A 232 -11.82 4.81 -2.67
CA ALA A 232 -12.05 4.70 -4.10
C ALA A 232 -12.95 3.49 -4.39
N GLU A 233 -14.26 3.65 -4.19
CA GLU A 233 -15.23 2.53 -4.25
C GLU A 233 -15.26 1.80 -5.60
N LYS A 234 -14.91 2.49 -6.70
CA LYS A 234 -14.91 1.93 -8.06
C LYS A 234 -13.55 1.39 -8.47
N ALA A 235 -12.51 1.60 -7.66
CA ALA A 235 -11.16 1.17 -8.00
C ALA A 235 -11.11 -0.35 -8.22
N SER A 236 -10.34 -0.74 -9.20
CA SER A 236 -10.12 -2.15 -9.54
C SER A 236 -8.72 -2.33 -10.12
N ALA A 237 -7.96 -3.25 -9.58
CA ALA A 237 -6.63 -3.55 -10.09
C ALA A 237 -6.63 -4.26 -11.46
N THR A 238 -7.75 -4.27 -12.21
CA THR A 238 -7.87 -5.02 -13.47
C THR A 238 -8.65 -4.33 -14.59
N ASP A 239 -9.12 -3.09 -14.37
CA ASP A 239 -9.97 -2.37 -15.32
C ASP A 239 -9.23 -1.39 -16.25
N GLY A 240 -7.91 -1.26 -16.06
CA GLY A 240 -7.06 -0.37 -16.86
C GLY A 240 -7.22 1.11 -16.52
N LEU A 241 -7.73 1.43 -15.33
CA LEU A 241 -7.98 2.78 -14.86
C LEU A 241 -7.36 3.00 -13.48
N LEU A 242 -7.23 4.26 -13.09
CA LEU A 242 -6.94 4.71 -11.74
C LEU A 242 -8.08 5.62 -11.27
N ASP A 243 -8.30 5.66 -9.99
CA ASP A 243 -9.37 6.43 -9.37
C ASP A 243 -8.81 7.68 -8.70
N LEU A 244 -9.14 8.83 -9.27
CA LEU A 244 -8.75 10.15 -8.76
C LEU A 244 -9.79 10.67 -7.80
N VAL A 245 -9.38 10.95 -6.56
CA VAL A 245 -10.18 11.60 -5.53
C VAL A 245 -9.55 12.96 -5.19
N VAL A 246 -10.29 14.04 -5.38
CA VAL A 246 -9.83 15.40 -5.07
C VAL A 246 -10.67 15.97 -3.94
N ILE A 247 -10.05 16.24 -2.79
CA ILE A 247 -10.72 16.80 -1.63
C ILE A 247 -10.53 18.30 -1.62
N ASN A 248 -11.61 19.04 -1.84
CA ASN A 248 -11.62 20.48 -2.02
C ASN A 248 -11.97 21.28 -0.73
N ARG A 249 -12.03 20.61 0.43
CA ARG A 249 -12.23 21.26 1.73
C ARG A 249 -10.93 21.38 2.50
N LYS A 250 -10.60 22.60 2.91
CA LYS A 250 -9.45 22.93 3.74
C LYS A 250 -9.74 22.85 5.23
N GLY A 251 -8.69 22.76 6.03
CA GLY A 251 -8.75 22.93 7.49
C GLY A 251 -9.19 21.68 8.24
N LEU A 252 -9.30 21.83 9.55
CA LEU A 252 -9.64 20.74 10.47
C LEU A 252 -10.99 20.09 10.14
N GLY A 253 -11.98 20.89 9.72
CA GLY A 253 -13.28 20.38 9.30
C GLY A 253 -13.21 19.48 8.06
N GLY A 254 -12.31 19.79 7.11
CA GLY A 254 -12.05 18.94 5.95
C GLY A 254 -11.43 17.59 6.37
N ILE A 255 -10.46 17.61 7.29
CA ILE A 255 -9.82 16.39 7.82
C ILE A 255 -10.81 15.54 8.60
N ILE A 256 -11.55 16.14 9.53
CA ILE A 256 -12.56 15.40 10.32
C ILE A 256 -13.56 14.74 9.38
N LYS A 257 -14.01 15.45 8.37
CA LYS A 257 -14.96 14.92 7.41
C LYS A 257 -14.33 13.79 6.56
N PHE A 258 -13.07 13.94 6.14
CA PHE A 258 -12.32 12.89 5.46
C PHE A 258 -12.19 11.64 6.33
N LEU A 259 -11.71 11.80 7.58
CA LEU A 259 -11.55 10.68 8.50
C LEU A 259 -12.89 10.03 8.83
N SER A 260 -13.96 10.80 9.03
CA SER A 260 -15.29 10.25 9.30
C SER A 260 -15.85 9.47 8.11
N SER A 261 -15.63 9.93 6.88
CA SER A 261 -16.09 9.21 5.68
C SER A 261 -15.33 7.89 5.48
N VAL A 262 -14.03 7.90 5.70
CA VAL A 262 -13.18 6.70 5.71
C VAL A 262 -13.68 5.71 6.77
N LEU A 263 -14.05 6.20 7.97
CA LEU A 263 -14.54 5.35 9.06
C LEU A 263 -15.94 4.77 8.83
N ILE A 264 -16.82 5.51 8.14
CA ILE A 264 -18.21 5.10 7.89
C ILE A 264 -18.30 4.18 6.66
N GLY A 265 -17.24 4.10 5.86
CA GLY A 265 -17.21 3.29 4.63
C GLY A 265 -18.15 3.81 3.52
N LYS A 266 -18.58 5.08 3.59
CA LYS A 266 -19.42 5.75 2.62
C LYS A 266 -18.70 6.96 2.04
N SER A 267 -17.66 6.69 1.26
CA SER A 267 -16.73 7.74 0.81
C SER A 267 -17.38 8.75 -0.14
N ASN A 268 -18.21 8.32 -1.07
CA ASN A 268 -18.67 9.17 -2.17
C ASN A 268 -19.70 10.22 -1.79
N THR A 269 -20.57 9.97 -0.82
CA THR A 269 -21.66 10.87 -0.46
C THR A 269 -21.25 11.95 0.55
N PHE A 270 -20.24 11.66 1.36
CA PHE A 270 -19.84 12.52 2.48
C PHE A 270 -18.63 13.42 2.21
N LEU A 271 -17.71 13.01 1.33
CA LEU A 271 -16.46 13.75 1.12
C LEU A 271 -16.65 15.10 0.43
N ARG A 272 -17.74 15.33 -0.30
CA ARG A 272 -17.91 16.49 -1.21
C ARG A 272 -16.57 16.80 -1.91
N GLY A 273 -15.99 15.76 -2.49
CA GLY A 273 -14.82 15.80 -3.33
C GLY A 273 -15.22 15.50 -4.76
N GLU A 274 -14.31 15.70 -5.65
CA GLU A 274 -14.45 15.27 -7.03
C GLU A 274 -13.90 13.86 -7.14
N TYR A 275 -14.56 13.02 -7.95
CA TYR A 275 -14.16 11.62 -8.18
C TYR A 275 -14.19 11.34 -9.68
N TYR A 276 -13.08 10.83 -10.21
CA TYR A 276 -12.92 10.51 -11.61
C TYR A 276 -12.18 9.20 -11.80
N GLN A 277 -12.54 8.45 -12.84
CA GLN A 277 -11.69 7.36 -13.34
C GLN A 277 -10.81 7.90 -14.47
N ILE A 278 -9.51 7.71 -14.35
CA ILE A 278 -8.49 8.32 -15.20
C ILE A 278 -7.47 7.28 -15.69
N LYS A 279 -6.79 7.60 -16.78
CA LYS A 279 -5.61 6.84 -17.20
C LYS A 279 -4.31 7.50 -16.78
N GLU A 280 -4.34 8.83 -16.68
CA GLU A 280 -3.18 9.65 -16.31
C GLU A 280 -3.61 10.97 -15.68
N ALA A 281 -2.75 11.56 -14.89
CA ALA A 281 -2.92 12.90 -14.33
C ALA A 281 -1.55 13.55 -14.10
N HIS A 282 -1.51 14.87 -14.26
CA HIS A 282 -0.40 15.73 -13.82
C HIS A 282 -0.84 16.52 -12.59
N ILE A 283 -0.13 16.35 -11.47
CA ILE A 283 -0.49 16.94 -10.18
C ILE A 283 0.62 17.90 -9.77
N PHE A 284 0.27 19.16 -9.56
CA PHE A 284 1.25 20.20 -9.22
C PHE A 284 0.74 21.21 -8.20
N CYS A 285 1.67 21.86 -7.53
CA CYS A 285 1.43 22.94 -6.59
C CYS A 285 2.51 24.01 -6.75
N ARG A 286 2.14 25.29 -6.51
CA ARG A 286 3.14 26.40 -6.49
C ARG A 286 4.13 26.31 -5.34
N HIS A 287 3.76 25.60 -4.27
CA HIS A 287 4.58 25.38 -3.09
C HIS A 287 5.10 23.95 -3.06
N LYS A 288 6.23 23.76 -2.38
CA LYS A 288 6.81 22.43 -2.16
C LYS A 288 5.80 21.56 -1.40
N MET A 289 5.31 20.52 -2.07
CA MET A 289 4.32 19.62 -1.55
C MET A 289 4.83 18.18 -1.63
N LEU A 290 4.80 17.47 -0.50
CA LEU A 290 5.25 16.10 -0.45
C LEU A 290 4.31 15.17 -1.21
N VAL A 291 4.90 14.17 -1.83
CA VAL A 291 4.24 13.06 -2.52
C VAL A 291 4.59 11.77 -1.80
N GLN A 292 3.59 10.96 -1.52
CA GLN A 292 3.79 9.59 -1.04
C GLN A 292 3.20 8.56 -2.01
N VAL A 293 3.78 7.37 -2.00
CA VAL A 293 3.37 6.20 -2.79
C VAL A 293 3.35 4.98 -1.88
N ASP A 294 2.22 4.30 -1.79
CA ASP A 294 2.03 3.09 -0.96
C ASP A 294 2.55 3.24 0.49
N GLY A 295 2.44 4.45 1.07
CA GLY A 295 2.87 4.76 2.43
C GLY A 295 4.33 5.20 2.60
N GLU A 296 5.09 5.37 1.52
CA GLU A 296 6.47 5.83 1.51
C GLU A 296 6.61 7.16 0.75
N LEU A 297 7.51 8.04 1.20
CA LEU A 297 7.77 9.30 0.51
C LEU A 297 8.48 9.04 -0.83
N LEU A 298 7.96 9.62 -1.91
CA LEU A 298 8.54 9.54 -3.25
C LEU A 298 9.32 10.80 -3.63
N GLY A 299 9.04 11.92 -2.99
CA GLY A 299 9.63 13.21 -3.34
C GLY A 299 8.62 14.33 -3.19
N THR A 300 8.66 15.29 -4.12
CA THR A 300 7.80 16.47 -4.10
C THR A 300 7.08 16.68 -5.43
N ALA A 301 5.90 17.32 -5.37
CA ALA A 301 5.21 17.75 -6.59
C ALA A 301 6.08 18.77 -7.41
N PRO A 302 5.98 18.77 -8.74
CA PRO A 302 4.97 18.05 -9.53
C PRO A 302 5.21 16.54 -9.61
N VAL A 303 4.11 15.80 -9.80
CA VAL A 303 4.12 14.36 -10.02
C VAL A 303 3.22 13.99 -11.20
N ASP A 304 3.76 13.19 -12.12
CA ASP A 304 3.02 12.56 -13.20
C ASP A 304 2.59 11.17 -12.74
N VAL A 305 1.32 10.87 -12.90
CA VAL A 305 0.74 9.58 -12.52
C VAL A 305 0.05 8.98 -13.74
N LYS A 306 0.28 7.69 -14.01
CA LYS A 306 -0.40 6.96 -15.08
C LYS A 306 -0.67 5.51 -14.69
N VAL A 307 -1.70 4.92 -15.28
CA VAL A 307 -1.93 3.48 -15.18
C VAL A 307 -0.92 2.73 -16.06
N ALA A 308 -0.45 1.60 -15.56
CA ALA A 308 0.29 0.59 -16.30
C ALA A 308 -0.58 -0.68 -16.38
N PRO A 309 -1.38 -0.85 -17.46
CA PRO A 309 -2.35 -1.91 -17.53
C PRO A 309 -1.69 -3.28 -17.63
N LYS A 310 -2.22 -4.26 -16.88
CA LYS A 310 -1.76 -5.66 -16.90
C LYS A 310 -0.26 -5.81 -16.70
N ALA A 311 0.34 -4.93 -15.89
CA ALA A 311 1.78 -4.82 -15.74
C ALA A 311 2.41 -5.95 -14.92
N LEU A 312 1.62 -6.62 -14.06
CA LEU A 312 2.13 -7.65 -13.15
C LEU A 312 1.25 -8.90 -13.20
N THR A 313 1.87 -10.07 -13.15
CA THR A 313 1.15 -11.35 -12.99
C THR A 313 1.26 -11.83 -11.56
N VAL A 314 0.12 -12.03 -10.88
CA VAL A 314 0.04 -12.46 -9.49
C VAL A 314 -0.73 -13.77 -9.37
N MET A 315 -0.32 -14.62 -8.41
CA MET A 315 -1.07 -15.82 -8.03
C MET A 315 -2.21 -15.43 -7.09
N VAL A 316 -3.43 -15.78 -7.47
CA VAL A 316 -4.64 -15.47 -6.67
C VAL A 316 -5.52 -16.71 -6.53
N LYS A 317 -6.51 -16.65 -5.64
CA LYS A 317 -7.49 -17.73 -5.48
C LYS A 317 -8.29 -17.92 -6.79
N ARG A 318 -8.61 -19.16 -7.10
CA ARG A 318 -9.49 -19.53 -8.23
C ARG A 318 -10.90 -18.99 -8.05
#